data_4216ec07c9295ba108a01fc0c23a8f4a
#
_entry.id   4216ec07c9295ba108a01fc0c23a8f4a
#
_cell.length_a   1.000
_cell.length_b   1.000
_cell.length_c   1.000
_cell.angle_alpha   90.00
_cell.angle_beta   90.00
_cell.angle_gamma   90.00
#
_symmetry.space_group_name_H-M   'P 1'
#
loop_
_entity.id
_entity.type
_entity.pdbx_description
1 polymer ?
#
loop_
_entity_poly.entity_id
_entity_poly.type
_entity_poly.pdbx_seq_one_letter_code
_entity_poly.pdbx_strand_id
1 'polypeptide(L)'
;RGGSDERFAQVSAFLPVNGTIDLDSIRSFRATLENAFVQNSIFAPEPDAQDPGADTSARLYADAYSGSTQLSVSGKSPGSVTVTAIGVGGDYFLFHPLQLLSGGYVSDEDYMADRVVLDAQTAFNLFGSSDVAGMEVTINGKTFPIAGVVKSEDDFATAAALDAGAKASSDPTGVQSASKAMIYMSYAALNAMAELPIDCYEIVLPDPVSGFAKKLMTEKFPVGEGVIVQNTGRFSLSGLISVIGKFGKRVMTTNGVIYPYWENAARMAESYAALLLILGTLFGLMPAVCLTIVLVKLTVREIKRGYYKAAHAIEDRVEENKRKHYVSGGI
;
A
#
# COMPACT_ATOMS: atom_id res chain seq x y z
N ARG A 1 12.29 9.36 3.35
CA ARG A 1 13.24 8.25 3.09
C ARG A 1 14.61 8.77 3.45
N GLY A 2 15.02 8.57 4.72
CA GLY A 2 16.37 8.81 5.16
C GLY A 2 17.33 7.89 4.43
N GLY A 3 18.53 8.39 4.06
CA GLY A 3 19.57 7.62 3.39
C GLY A 3 20.31 6.65 4.32
N SER A 4 19.60 5.94 5.19
CA SER A 4 20.15 4.82 5.96
C SER A 4 19.98 3.54 5.15
N ASP A 5 20.96 2.65 5.17
CA ASP A 5 20.90 1.29 4.61
C ASP A 5 19.85 0.42 5.34
N GLU A 6 19.15 0.97 6.29
CA GLU A 6 18.10 0.31 7.07
C GLU A 6 16.82 0.17 6.23
N ARG A 7 16.40 -1.07 6.08
CA ARG A 7 15.17 -1.41 5.39
C ARG A 7 14.02 -1.43 6.37
N PHE A 8 12.90 -0.82 5.99
CA PHE A 8 11.64 -0.89 6.70
C PHE A 8 10.60 -1.62 5.87
N ALA A 9 9.69 -2.31 6.53
CA ALA A 9 8.55 -2.92 5.89
C ALA A 9 7.25 -2.47 6.56
N GLN A 10 6.24 -2.23 5.74
CA GLN A 10 4.88 -1.99 6.18
C GLN A 10 4.12 -3.31 6.17
N VAL A 11 3.47 -3.63 7.29
CA VAL A 11 2.67 -4.83 7.48
C VAL A 11 1.32 -4.43 8.05
N SER A 12 0.24 -4.96 7.50
CA SER A 12 -1.13 -4.75 7.99
C SER A 12 -1.72 -6.07 8.46
N ALA A 13 -2.39 -6.04 9.59
CA ALA A 13 -3.19 -7.14 10.12
C ALA A 13 -4.67 -6.75 10.00
N PHE A 14 -5.43 -7.53 9.25
CA PHE A 14 -6.89 -7.40 9.12
C PHE A 14 -7.56 -8.42 10.01
N LEU A 15 -8.47 -7.96 10.84
CA LEU A 15 -9.06 -8.75 11.92
C LEU A 15 -10.49 -9.17 11.55
N PRO A 16 -10.99 -10.29 12.06
CA PRO A 16 -12.35 -10.71 11.80
C PRO A 16 -13.35 -9.77 12.50
N VAL A 17 -14.56 -9.66 11.94
CA VAL A 17 -15.64 -8.81 12.48
C VAL A 17 -15.96 -9.11 13.95
N ASN A 18 -15.81 -10.36 14.36
CA ASN A 18 -15.99 -10.79 15.75
C ASN A 18 -14.66 -10.80 16.52
N GLY A 19 -13.68 -9.99 16.09
CA GLY A 19 -12.38 -9.89 16.74
C GLY A 19 -12.47 -9.39 18.18
N THR A 20 -11.56 -9.86 19.00
CA THR A 20 -11.47 -9.48 20.44
C THR A 20 -10.30 -8.53 20.71
N ILE A 21 -9.69 -8.00 19.65
CA ILE A 21 -8.56 -7.08 19.79
C ILE A 21 -9.08 -5.72 20.22
N ASP A 22 -8.55 -5.25 21.33
CA ASP A 22 -8.84 -3.97 21.94
C ASP A 22 -7.57 -3.13 22.13
N LEU A 23 -7.71 -1.95 22.70
CA LEU A 23 -6.58 -1.05 22.96
C LEU A 23 -5.53 -1.65 23.90
N ASP A 24 -5.94 -2.48 24.85
CA ASP A 24 -5.00 -3.12 25.79
C ASP A 24 -4.18 -4.21 25.08
N SER A 25 -4.78 -4.91 24.14
CA SER A 25 -4.08 -5.84 23.23
C SER A 25 -3.01 -5.12 22.41
N ILE A 26 -3.33 -3.93 21.87
CA ILE A 26 -2.36 -3.11 21.12
C ILE A 26 -1.21 -2.66 22.04
N ARG A 27 -1.53 -2.16 23.25
CA ARG A 27 -0.50 -1.75 24.23
C ARG A 27 0.43 -2.90 24.62
N SER A 28 -0.15 -4.07 24.87
CA SER A 28 0.62 -5.28 25.21
C SER A 28 1.52 -5.72 24.05
N PHE A 29 1.02 -5.60 22.82
CA PHE A 29 1.80 -5.90 21.63
C PHE A 29 2.96 -4.92 21.45
N ARG A 30 2.74 -3.60 21.64
CA ARG A 30 3.81 -2.58 21.57
C ARG A 30 4.95 -2.91 22.54
N ALA A 31 4.63 -3.26 23.79
CA ALA A 31 5.63 -3.68 24.77
C ALA A 31 6.37 -4.96 24.35
N THR A 32 5.66 -5.93 23.75
CA THR A 32 6.27 -7.16 23.22
C THR A 32 7.20 -6.86 22.04
N LEU A 33 6.84 -5.91 21.20
CA LEU A 33 7.63 -5.47 20.05
C LEU A 33 8.94 -4.81 20.46
N GLU A 34 8.90 -3.91 21.45
CA GLU A 34 10.09 -3.27 22.02
C GLU A 34 11.06 -4.30 22.58
N ASN A 35 10.54 -5.28 23.34
CA ASN A 35 11.36 -6.39 23.84
C ASN A 35 11.96 -7.23 22.68
N ALA A 36 11.20 -7.46 21.60
CA ALA A 36 11.69 -8.19 20.45
C ALA A 36 12.80 -7.43 19.71
N PHE A 37 12.73 -6.11 19.63
CA PHE A 37 13.79 -5.30 19.05
C PHE A 37 15.09 -5.41 19.85
N VAL A 38 15.02 -5.30 21.17
CA VAL A 38 16.19 -5.48 22.06
C VAL A 38 16.80 -6.88 21.86
N GLN A 39 15.98 -7.93 21.83
CA GLN A 39 16.46 -9.31 21.63
C GLN A 39 17.14 -9.53 20.27
N ASN A 40 16.73 -8.80 19.23
CA ASN A 40 17.31 -8.90 17.88
C ASN A 40 18.39 -7.84 17.64
N SER A 41 18.84 -7.11 18.67
CA SER A 41 19.85 -6.05 18.58
C SER A 41 19.48 -4.95 17.55
N ILE A 42 18.19 -4.65 17.46
CA ILE A 42 17.67 -3.56 16.63
C ILE A 42 17.52 -2.34 17.54
N PHE A 43 18.33 -1.32 17.33
CA PHE A 43 18.33 -0.10 18.13
C PHE A 43 18.02 1.10 17.27
N ALA A 44 17.44 2.12 17.87
CA ALA A 44 17.31 3.41 17.21
C ALA A 44 18.71 3.96 16.90
N PRO A 45 18.91 4.62 15.73
CA PRO A 45 20.14 5.33 15.47
C PRO A 45 20.38 6.34 16.61
N GLU A 46 21.64 6.42 17.10
CA GLU A 46 21.99 7.42 18.10
C GLU A 46 21.66 8.82 17.55
N PRO A 47 21.03 9.69 18.36
CA PRO A 47 20.73 11.04 17.92
C PRO A 47 22.04 11.74 17.52
N ASP A 48 22.03 12.38 16.37
CA ASP A 48 23.18 13.14 15.88
C ASP A 48 23.55 14.17 16.94
N ALA A 49 24.79 14.11 17.44
CA ALA A 49 25.30 15.03 18.48
C ALA A 49 25.30 16.51 18.03
N GLN A 50 24.93 16.77 16.79
CA GLN A 50 24.83 18.10 16.16
C GLN A 50 23.40 18.68 16.19
N ASP A 51 22.37 17.90 16.56
CA ASP A 51 21.00 18.40 16.71
C ASP A 51 20.53 18.21 18.17
N PRO A 52 20.74 19.22 19.04
CA PRO A 52 20.33 19.16 20.46
C PRO A 52 18.81 19.11 20.67
N GLY A 53 18.01 19.25 19.61
CA GLY A 53 16.56 19.15 19.62
C GLY A 53 16.03 17.83 19.10
N ALA A 54 16.91 16.90 18.69
CA ALA A 54 16.47 15.56 18.28
C ALA A 54 15.83 14.85 19.47
N ASP A 55 14.56 14.48 19.30
CA ASP A 55 13.80 13.75 20.30
C ASP A 55 14.47 12.39 20.55
N THR A 56 15.07 12.21 21.73
CA THR A 56 15.75 10.97 22.14
C THR A 56 14.78 9.81 22.35
N SER A 57 13.47 10.05 22.23
CA SER A 57 12.39 9.05 22.30
C SER A 57 11.94 8.53 20.94
N ALA A 58 12.74 8.67 19.87
CA ALA A 58 12.37 8.23 18.54
C ALA A 58 11.99 6.74 18.54
N ARG A 59 10.70 6.47 18.36
CA ARG A 59 10.19 5.10 18.23
C ARG A 59 10.77 4.48 16.96
N LEU A 60 11.22 3.22 17.07
CA LEU A 60 11.72 2.45 15.93
C LEU A 60 10.63 2.05 14.94
N TYR A 61 9.40 2.30 15.26
CA TYR A 61 8.23 1.95 14.44
C TYR A 61 7.18 3.05 14.48
N ALA A 62 6.36 3.09 13.47
CA ALA A 62 5.10 3.83 13.46
C ALA A 62 3.97 2.80 13.35
N ASP A 63 2.89 3.00 14.08
CA ASP A 63 1.75 2.10 14.04
C ASP A 63 0.42 2.85 14.07
N ALA A 64 -0.60 2.24 13.48
CA ALA A 64 -1.95 2.74 13.44
C ALA A 64 -2.96 1.61 13.63
N TYR A 65 -4.10 1.96 14.17
CA TYR A 65 -5.23 1.04 14.28
C TYR A 65 -6.53 1.76 13.92
N SER A 66 -7.47 1.00 13.41
CA SER A 66 -8.78 1.52 13.04
C SER A 66 -9.87 0.50 13.27
N GLY A 67 -11.08 1.03 13.41
CA GLY A 67 -12.33 0.28 13.38
C GLY A 67 -13.38 1.11 12.70
N SER A 68 -14.30 0.48 11.99
CA SER A 68 -15.28 1.18 11.18
C SER A 68 -16.73 0.77 11.49
N THR A 69 -17.64 1.74 11.43
CA THR A 69 -19.09 1.51 11.59
C THR A 69 -19.89 2.53 10.80
N GLN A 70 -21.17 2.28 10.62
CA GLN A 70 -22.06 3.27 10.02
C GLN A 70 -22.78 4.08 11.09
N LEU A 71 -22.77 5.38 10.91
CA LEU A 71 -23.46 6.32 11.79
C LEU A 71 -24.30 7.31 11.00
N SER A 72 -25.33 7.86 11.67
CA SER A 72 -26.09 8.99 11.17
C SER A 72 -25.51 10.27 11.74
N VAL A 73 -25.14 11.18 10.86
CA VAL A 73 -24.56 12.49 11.21
C VAL A 73 -25.49 13.58 10.73
N SER A 74 -25.75 14.56 11.58
CA SER A 74 -26.51 15.78 11.25
C SER A 74 -25.64 17.02 11.39
N GLY A 75 -25.83 17.93 10.46
CA GLY A 75 -25.16 19.23 10.45
C GLY A 75 -26.12 20.33 10.84
N LYS A 76 -25.82 21.56 10.38
CA LYS A 76 -26.65 22.75 10.63
C LYS A 76 -27.95 22.72 9.84
N SER A 77 -28.01 22.04 8.71
CA SER A 77 -29.22 21.90 7.89
C SER A 77 -30.16 20.80 8.44
N PRO A 78 -31.48 20.93 8.28
CA PRO A 78 -32.39 19.85 8.65
C PRO A 78 -32.12 18.59 7.83
N GLY A 79 -31.91 17.47 8.51
CA GLY A 79 -31.63 16.17 7.91
C GLY A 79 -30.40 15.50 8.50
N SER A 80 -30.27 14.23 8.21
CA SER A 80 -29.11 13.44 8.59
C SER A 80 -28.56 12.69 7.37
N VAL A 81 -27.25 12.49 7.36
CA VAL A 81 -26.55 11.72 6.33
C VAL A 81 -25.97 10.48 6.99
N THR A 82 -26.19 9.32 6.39
CA THR A 82 -25.51 8.09 6.81
C THR A 82 -24.10 8.10 6.25
N VAL A 83 -23.12 7.97 7.14
CA VAL A 83 -21.70 8.00 6.82
C VAL A 83 -21.01 6.74 7.33
N THR A 84 -19.90 6.37 6.71
CA THR A 84 -18.96 5.42 7.30
C THR A 84 -18.05 6.19 8.26
N ALA A 85 -18.20 5.93 9.56
CA ALA A 85 -17.33 6.48 10.59
C ALA A 85 -16.14 5.54 10.79
N ILE A 86 -14.93 6.10 10.67
CA ILE A 86 -13.67 5.40 10.88
C ILE A 86 -13.07 5.94 12.18
N GLY A 87 -13.03 5.08 13.19
CA GLY A 87 -12.30 5.35 14.43
C GLY A 87 -10.83 5.11 14.18
N VAL A 88 -10.02 6.13 14.36
CA VAL A 88 -8.59 6.13 14.06
C VAL A 88 -7.76 6.29 15.31
N GLY A 89 -6.60 5.63 15.34
CA GLY A 89 -5.63 5.77 16.41
C GLY A 89 -4.20 5.56 15.96
N GLY A 90 -3.25 6.00 16.79
CA GLY A 90 -1.84 6.02 16.45
C GLY A 90 -1.56 6.99 15.28
N ASP A 91 -0.62 6.61 14.44
CA ASP A 91 -0.14 7.41 13.31
C ASP A 91 -1.01 7.21 12.04
N TYR A 92 -2.34 7.10 12.18
CA TYR A 92 -3.26 6.73 11.08
C TYR A 92 -3.07 7.57 9.82
N PHE A 93 -2.99 8.90 9.94
CA PHE A 93 -2.83 9.78 8.79
C PHE A 93 -1.43 9.77 8.17
N LEU A 94 -0.45 9.12 8.82
CA LEU A 94 0.84 8.80 8.20
C LEU A 94 0.71 7.60 7.25
N PHE A 95 -0.10 6.60 7.60
CA PHE A 95 -0.38 5.44 6.76
C PHE A 95 -1.35 5.77 5.63
N HIS A 96 -2.30 6.65 5.90
CA HIS A 96 -3.34 7.11 4.98
C HIS A 96 -3.23 8.63 4.79
N PRO A 97 -2.30 9.10 3.94
CA PRO A 97 -2.03 10.52 3.73
C PRO A 97 -3.13 11.19 2.91
N LEU A 98 -4.29 11.45 3.51
CA LEU A 98 -5.40 12.13 2.88
C LEU A 98 -5.07 13.60 2.66
N GLN A 99 -5.45 14.17 1.52
CA GLN A 99 -5.20 15.58 1.23
C GLN A 99 -6.13 16.46 2.07
N LEU A 100 -5.55 17.29 2.94
CA LEU A 100 -6.28 18.27 3.74
C LEU A 100 -6.76 19.42 2.85
N LEU A 101 -8.05 19.77 2.94
CA LEU A 101 -8.66 20.91 2.24
C LEU A 101 -8.82 22.11 3.18
N SER A 102 -9.18 21.89 4.44
CA SER A 102 -9.26 22.92 5.47
C SER A 102 -9.03 22.32 6.87
N GLY A 103 -8.58 23.14 7.81
CA GLY A 103 -8.34 22.74 9.21
C GLY A 103 -7.14 21.83 9.42
N GLY A 104 -7.28 20.77 10.22
CA GLY A 104 -6.23 19.82 10.60
C GLY A 104 -6.77 18.41 10.79
N TYR A 105 -5.87 17.45 10.99
CA TYR A 105 -6.24 16.08 11.36
C TYR A 105 -6.54 15.97 12.86
N VAL A 106 -7.18 14.86 13.24
CA VAL A 106 -7.28 14.44 14.64
C VAL A 106 -6.06 13.59 15.01
N SER A 107 -5.65 13.65 16.27
CA SER A 107 -4.55 12.87 16.82
C SER A 107 -5.00 12.12 18.09
N ASP A 108 -4.37 10.99 18.40
CA ASP A 108 -4.54 10.30 19.69
C ASP A 108 -4.06 11.16 20.88
N GLU A 109 -3.21 12.14 20.62
CA GLU A 109 -2.69 13.09 21.61
C GLU A 109 -3.68 14.25 21.89
N ASP A 110 -4.76 14.37 21.11
CA ASP A 110 -5.81 15.35 21.35
C ASP A 110 -6.51 15.07 22.69
N TYR A 111 -6.29 15.94 23.68
CA TYR A 111 -6.74 15.76 25.06
C TYR A 111 -8.23 15.45 25.21
N MET A 112 -9.07 16.03 24.38
CA MET A 112 -10.54 15.86 24.45
C MET A 112 -11.05 14.70 23.59
N ALA A 113 -10.30 14.25 22.60
CA ALA A 113 -10.70 13.21 21.62
C ALA A 113 -12.10 13.43 21.01
N ASP A 114 -12.60 14.67 21.02
CA ASP A 114 -13.98 15.07 20.70
C ASP A 114 -14.11 15.72 19.32
N ARG A 115 -13.05 15.65 18.49
CA ARG A 115 -13.02 16.25 17.17
C ARG A 115 -13.25 15.23 16.07
N VAL A 116 -13.74 15.71 14.93
CA VAL A 116 -13.94 14.89 13.75
C VAL A 116 -13.30 15.53 12.52
N VAL A 117 -12.85 14.72 11.60
CA VAL A 117 -12.44 15.12 10.25
C VAL A 117 -13.50 14.58 9.28
N LEU A 118 -14.02 15.45 8.44
CA LEU A 118 -15.00 15.07 7.42
C LEU A 118 -14.30 14.85 6.08
N ASP A 119 -14.78 13.95 5.26
CA ASP A 119 -14.47 13.98 3.85
C ASP A 119 -15.24 15.09 3.12
N ALA A 120 -14.74 15.54 1.98
CA ALA A 120 -15.35 16.65 1.23
C ALA A 120 -16.80 16.36 0.83
N GLN A 121 -17.15 15.11 0.52
CA GLN A 121 -18.51 14.71 0.17
C GLN A 121 -19.45 14.86 1.37
N THR A 122 -19.02 14.43 2.56
CA THR A 122 -19.78 14.58 3.80
C THR A 122 -19.95 16.05 4.15
N ALA A 123 -18.86 16.84 4.08
CA ALA A 123 -18.91 18.28 4.35
C ALA A 123 -19.89 18.99 3.40
N PHE A 124 -19.85 18.67 2.12
CA PHE A 124 -20.76 19.23 1.13
C PHE A 124 -22.24 18.81 1.38
N ASN A 125 -22.48 17.55 1.71
CA ASN A 125 -23.83 17.06 1.98
C ASN A 125 -24.47 17.72 3.22
N LEU A 126 -23.67 18.00 4.27
CA LEU A 126 -24.15 18.58 5.52
C LEU A 126 -24.20 20.11 5.51
N PHE A 127 -23.30 20.77 4.80
CA PHE A 127 -23.11 22.22 4.90
C PHE A 127 -23.14 22.95 3.54
N GLY A 128 -23.05 22.23 2.42
CA GLY A 128 -22.94 22.80 1.09
C GLY A 128 -21.55 23.41 0.78
N SER A 129 -20.56 23.15 1.63
CA SER A 129 -19.20 23.70 1.52
C SER A 129 -18.17 22.70 2.06
N SER A 130 -16.93 22.78 1.60
CA SER A 130 -15.78 22.08 2.17
C SER A 130 -14.99 22.93 3.19
N ASP A 131 -15.30 24.21 3.32
CA ASP A 131 -14.66 25.12 4.29
C ASP A 131 -15.55 25.20 5.55
N VAL A 132 -15.49 24.14 6.36
CA VAL A 132 -16.35 23.97 7.55
C VAL A 132 -15.56 23.65 8.82
N ALA A 133 -14.23 23.77 8.78
CA ALA A 133 -13.38 23.58 9.96
C ALA A 133 -13.80 24.58 11.06
N GLY A 134 -13.92 24.08 12.31
CA GLY A 134 -14.42 24.84 13.45
C GLY A 134 -15.95 24.90 13.59
N MET A 135 -16.71 24.38 12.61
CA MET A 135 -18.16 24.15 12.77
C MET A 135 -18.40 22.87 13.55
N GLU A 136 -19.67 22.57 13.81
CA GLU A 136 -20.07 21.42 14.63
C GLU A 136 -20.98 20.45 13.86
N VAL A 137 -20.80 19.17 14.13
CA VAL A 137 -21.72 18.10 13.71
C VAL A 137 -22.28 17.38 14.92
N THR A 138 -23.47 16.82 14.78
CA THR A 138 -24.12 16.02 15.82
C THR A 138 -24.12 14.56 15.40
N ILE A 139 -23.59 13.68 16.25
CA ILE A 139 -23.52 12.23 16.07
C ILE A 139 -24.12 11.58 17.30
N ASN A 140 -25.17 10.77 17.13
CA ASN A 140 -25.88 10.13 18.26
C ASN A 140 -26.25 11.10 19.39
N GLY A 141 -26.64 12.35 19.05
CA GLY A 141 -27.04 13.37 20.02
C GLY A 141 -25.88 14.09 20.73
N LYS A 142 -24.62 13.74 20.43
CA LYS A 142 -23.42 14.46 20.91
C LYS A 142 -22.89 15.38 19.84
N THR A 143 -22.43 16.55 20.24
CA THR A 143 -21.81 17.54 19.34
C THR A 143 -20.32 17.36 19.28
N PHE A 144 -19.77 17.39 18.06
CA PHE A 144 -18.35 17.25 17.77
C PHE A 144 -17.89 18.42 16.91
N PRO A 145 -16.85 19.17 17.33
CA PRO A 145 -16.22 20.17 16.49
C PRO A 145 -15.50 19.52 15.29
N ILE A 146 -15.63 20.15 14.13
CA ILE A 146 -14.93 19.72 12.92
C ILE A 146 -13.47 20.22 12.99
N ALA A 147 -12.52 19.32 13.12
CA ALA A 147 -11.08 19.62 13.10
C ALA A 147 -10.62 20.03 11.70
N GLY A 148 -11.11 19.36 10.68
CA GLY A 148 -10.75 19.61 9.30
C GLY A 148 -11.60 18.85 8.30
N VAL A 149 -11.33 19.15 7.03
CA VAL A 149 -11.95 18.49 5.88
C VAL A 149 -10.86 17.96 4.98
N VAL A 150 -10.95 16.69 4.60
CA VAL A 150 -10.05 16.02 3.67
C VAL A 150 -10.72 15.81 2.32
N LYS A 151 -9.92 15.78 1.26
CA LYS A 151 -10.41 15.44 -0.07
C LYS A 151 -10.93 14.01 -0.09
N SER A 152 -12.10 13.81 -0.68
CA SER A 152 -12.62 12.45 -0.90
C SER A 152 -11.71 11.70 -1.87
N GLU A 153 -11.47 10.42 -1.57
CA GLU A 153 -10.71 9.55 -2.46
C GLU A 153 -11.62 9.09 -3.61
N ASP A 154 -11.34 9.61 -4.80
CA ASP A 154 -12.16 9.46 -6.00
C ASP A 154 -11.42 8.74 -7.16
N ASP A 155 -10.25 8.14 -6.86
CA ASP A 155 -9.54 7.34 -7.85
C ASP A 155 -10.32 6.10 -8.26
N PHE A 156 -10.00 5.57 -9.45
CA PHE A 156 -10.74 4.46 -10.05
C PHE A 156 -10.81 3.21 -9.16
N ALA A 157 -9.70 2.85 -8.49
CA ALA A 157 -9.65 1.65 -7.68
C ALA A 157 -10.46 1.81 -6.39
N THR A 158 -10.34 2.96 -5.72
CA THR A 158 -11.11 3.31 -4.51
C THR A 158 -12.60 3.41 -4.83
N ALA A 159 -12.98 4.10 -5.89
CA ALA A 159 -14.38 4.20 -6.32
C ALA A 159 -14.99 2.82 -6.59
N ALA A 160 -14.27 1.95 -7.28
CA ALA A 160 -14.73 0.60 -7.57
C ALA A 160 -14.80 -0.28 -6.31
N ALA A 161 -13.86 -0.13 -5.36
CA ALA A 161 -13.90 -0.84 -4.09
C ALA A 161 -15.11 -0.43 -3.23
N LEU A 162 -15.40 0.87 -3.16
CA LEU A 162 -16.57 1.41 -2.46
C LEU A 162 -17.89 0.99 -3.13
N ASP A 163 -17.98 1.02 -4.45
CA ASP A 163 -19.17 0.56 -5.19
C ASP A 163 -19.41 -0.94 -5.03
N ALA A 164 -18.34 -1.75 -4.97
CA ALA A 164 -18.45 -3.17 -4.70
C ALA A 164 -18.89 -3.46 -3.26
N GLY A 165 -18.38 -2.70 -2.28
CA GLY A 165 -18.84 -2.74 -0.89
C GLY A 165 -20.31 -2.36 -0.76
N ALA A 166 -20.74 -1.30 -1.43
CA ALA A 166 -22.13 -0.86 -1.46
C ALA A 166 -23.10 -1.92 -2.03
N LYS A 167 -22.68 -2.66 -3.05
CA LYS A 167 -23.47 -3.76 -3.63
C LYS A 167 -23.53 -4.99 -2.73
N ALA A 168 -22.47 -5.30 -2.02
CA ALA A 168 -22.42 -6.41 -1.08
C ALA A 168 -23.33 -6.22 0.12
N SER A 169 -23.61 -4.98 0.52
CA SER A 169 -24.51 -4.65 1.63
C SER A 169 -26.00 -4.74 1.31
N SER A 170 -26.39 -4.82 0.05
CA SER A 170 -27.77 -5.14 -0.33
C SER A 170 -28.11 -6.62 -0.12
N ASP A 171 -27.13 -7.44 0.29
CA ASP A 171 -27.31 -8.84 0.66
C ASP A 171 -27.91 -8.94 2.08
N PRO A 172 -28.96 -9.76 2.31
CA PRO A 172 -29.63 -9.94 3.61
C PRO A 172 -28.74 -10.50 4.73
N THR A 173 -27.46 -10.79 4.47
CA THR A 173 -26.49 -11.28 5.45
C THR A 173 -25.93 -10.20 6.40
N GLY A 174 -26.33 -8.92 6.27
CA GLY A 174 -26.03 -7.87 7.24
C GLY A 174 -24.60 -7.30 7.18
N VAL A 175 -23.87 -7.58 6.12
CA VAL A 175 -22.56 -6.96 5.89
C VAL A 175 -22.74 -5.47 5.60
N GLN A 176 -22.20 -4.61 6.46
CA GLN A 176 -22.36 -3.16 6.35
C GLN A 176 -21.70 -2.61 5.08
N SER A 177 -22.46 -1.86 4.31
CA SER A 177 -21.98 -1.16 3.12
C SER A 177 -21.12 0.03 3.50
N ALA A 178 -19.92 0.13 2.94
CA ALA A 178 -19.17 1.37 3.02
C ALA A 178 -19.96 2.48 2.28
N SER A 179 -20.42 3.50 3.00
CA SER A 179 -20.92 4.73 2.39
C SER A 179 -19.75 5.48 1.76
N LYS A 180 -19.99 6.14 0.61
CA LYS A 180 -18.99 7.06 0.02
C LYS A 180 -18.72 8.28 0.90
N ALA A 181 -19.68 8.64 1.76
CA ALA A 181 -19.54 9.70 2.74
C ALA A 181 -18.81 9.16 3.98
N MET A 182 -17.69 9.74 4.34
CA MET A 182 -16.85 9.28 5.43
C MET A 182 -16.60 10.35 6.48
N ILE A 183 -16.37 9.90 7.71
CA ILE A 183 -15.84 10.72 8.79
C ILE A 183 -14.73 9.97 9.51
N TYR A 184 -13.77 10.70 10.02
CA TYR A 184 -12.65 10.17 10.82
C TYR A 184 -12.71 10.82 12.21
N MET A 185 -12.59 10.02 13.24
CA MET A 185 -12.61 10.50 14.62
C MET A 185 -11.74 9.58 15.49
N SER A 186 -11.40 10.02 16.71
CA SER A 186 -10.67 9.15 17.64
C SER A 186 -11.39 7.80 17.81
N TYR A 187 -10.63 6.70 17.72
CA TYR A 187 -11.16 5.36 17.97
C TYR A 187 -11.82 5.25 19.36
N ALA A 188 -11.20 5.86 20.38
CA ALA A 188 -11.75 5.84 21.74
C ALA A 188 -13.15 6.49 21.80
N ALA A 189 -13.33 7.63 21.12
CA ALA A 189 -14.62 8.31 21.09
C ALA A 189 -15.67 7.50 20.31
N LEU A 190 -15.29 6.90 19.19
CA LEU A 190 -16.19 6.09 18.37
C LEU A 190 -16.57 4.79 19.09
N ASN A 191 -15.59 4.10 19.71
CA ASN A 191 -15.82 2.87 20.47
C ASN A 191 -16.75 3.09 21.66
N ALA A 192 -16.64 4.24 22.34
CA ALA A 192 -17.54 4.61 23.42
C ALA A 192 -19.01 4.80 22.96
N MET A 193 -19.25 5.01 21.68
CA MET A 193 -20.59 5.20 21.11
C MET A 193 -21.16 3.96 20.42
N ALA A 194 -20.30 3.09 19.90
CA ALA A 194 -20.71 1.99 19.01
C ALA A 194 -20.13 0.62 19.41
N GLU A 195 -19.30 0.55 20.46
CA GLU A 195 -18.69 -0.70 20.95
C GLU A 195 -18.09 -1.55 19.81
N LEU A 196 -17.26 -0.93 18.98
CA LEU A 196 -16.72 -1.58 17.80
C LEU A 196 -15.35 -2.22 18.07
N PRO A 197 -15.04 -3.39 17.49
CA PRO A 197 -13.71 -3.97 17.55
C PRO A 197 -12.73 -3.19 16.65
N ILE A 198 -11.44 -3.36 16.90
CA ILE A 198 -10.41 -2.96 15.93
C ILE A 198 -10.47 -3.95 14.78
N ASP A 199 -10.63 -3.46 13.56
CA ASP A 199 -10.72 -4.25 12.32
C ASP A 199 -9.40 -4.25 11.52
N CYS A 200 -8.57 -3.23 11.72
CA CYS A 200 -7.28 -3.10 11.05
C CYS A 200 -6.21 -2.57 12.01
N TYR A 201 -5.03 -3.20 11.94
CA TYR A 201 -3.81 -2.73 12.59
C TYR A 201 -2.68 -2.67 11.57
N GLU A 202 -2.01 -1.55 11.48
CA GLU A 202 -0.94 -1.31 10.52
C GLU A 202 0.31 -0.86 11.24
N ILE A 203 1.46 -1.31 10.75
CA ILE A 203 2.74 -0.98 11.35
C ILE A 203 3.84 -0.90 10.27
N VAL A 204 4.72 0.07 10.43
CA VAL A 204 6.01 0.14 9.73
C VAL A 204 7.10 -0.11 10.75
N LEU A 205 7.91 -1.12 10.52
CA LEU A 205 9.00 -1.52 11.40
C LEU A 205 10.25 -1.93 10.63
N PRO A 206 11.43 -1.97 11.27
CA PRO A 206 12.67 -2.41 10.63
C PRO A 206 12.55 -3.83 10.06
N ASP A 207 13.05 -4.01 8.83
CA ASP A 207 13.08 -5.29 8.11
C ASP A 207 14.52 -5.59 7.63
N PRO A 208 15.47 -5.79 8.57
CA PRO A 208 16.88 -5.97 8.24
C PRO A 208 17.11 -7.15 7.28
N VAL A 209 16.29 -8.20 7.44
CA VAL A 209 16.22 -9.33 6.52
C VAL A 209 14.82 -9.41 5.97
N SER A 210 14.70 -9.54 4.65
CA SER A 210 13.40 -9.57 3.97
C SER A 210 12.43 -10.57 4.58
N GLY A 211 11.26 -10.07 5.03
CA GLY A 211 10.22 -10.85 5.68
C GLY A 211 10.34 -10.95 7.20
N PHE A 212 11.36 -10.37 7.82
CA PHE A 212 11.48 -10.30 9.29
C PHE A 212 10.26 -9.61 9.92
N ALA A 213 9.88 -8.45 9.39
CA ALA A 213 8.73 -7.69 9.88
C ALA A 213 7.43 -8.52 9.84
N LYS A 214 7.17 -9.18 8.72
CA LYS A 214 5.98 -10.06 8.59
C LYS A 214 6.04 -11.24 9.56
N LYS A 215 7.21 -11.87 9.71
CA LYS A 215 7.41 -12.99 10.64
C LYS A 215 7.13 -12.54 12.07
N LEU A 216 7.70 -11.41 12.49
CA LEU A 216 7.52 -10.85 13.83
C LEU A 216 6.04 -10.58 14.12
N MET A 217 5.32 -9.96 13.16
CA MET A 217 3.88 -9.75 13.26
C MET A 217 3.12 -11.08 13.38
N THR A 218 3.45 -12.08 12.56
CA THR A 218 2.76 -13.38 12.57
C THR A 218 2.97 -14.14 13.89
N GLU A 219 4.13 -14.00 14.51
CA GLU A 219 4.49 -14.71 15.74
C GLU A 219 4.03 -14.00 17.03
N LYS A 220 3.96 -12.67 17.00
CA LYS A 220 3.77 -11.87 18.23
C LYS A 220 2.44 -11.14 18.30
N PHE A 221 1.86 -10.77 17.16
CA PHE A 221 0.57 -10.09 17.15
C PHE A 221 -0.58 -11.10 17.30
N PRO A 222 -1.56 -10.86 18.18
CA PRO A 222 -2.65 -11.81 18.46
C PRO A 222 -3.72 -11.78 17.35
N VAL A 223 -3.33 -12.03 16.11
CA VAL A 223 -4.21 -11.89 14.94
C VAL A 223 -5.37 -12.90 14.89
N GLY A 224 -5.28 -14.02 15.64
CA GLY A 224 -6.31 -15.04 15.62
C GLY A 224 -6.59 -15.60 14.21
N GLU A 225 -7.85 -15.55 13.79
CA GLU A 225 -8.30 -15.93 12.43
C GLU A 225 -8.10 -14.80 11.40
N GLY A 226 -7.50 -13.68 11.79
CA GLY A 226 -7.22 -12.56 10.90
C GLY A 226 -6.13 -12.86 9.88
N VAL A 227 -5.85 -11.88 9.03
CA VAL A 227 -4.92 -12.02 7.91
C VAL A 227 -3.82 -10.98 8.01
N ILE A 228 -2.56 -11.41 7.92
CA ILE A 228 -1.39 -10.52 7.89
C ILE A 228 -0.91 -10.35 6.46
N VAL A 229 -0.87 -9.10 6.00
CA VAL A 229 -0.43 -8.70 4.66
C VAL A 229 0.81 -7.81 4.76
N GLN A 230 1.84 -8.15 4.02
CA GLN A 230 3.00 -7.27 3.86
C GLN A 230 2.77 -6.35 2.67
N ASN A 231 2.74 -5.05 2.92
CA ASN A 231 2.46 -4.03 1.89
C ASN A 231 3.72 -3.65 1.10
N THR A 232 4.88 -3.75 1.73
CA THR A 232 6.16 -3.48 1.06
C THR A 232 6.39 -4.47 -0.07
N GLY A 233 6.62 -3.96 -1.27
CA GLY A 233 6.91 -4.77 -2.45
C GLY A 233 5.67 -5.37 -3.15
N ARG A 234 4.44 -5.01 -2.79
CA ARG A 234 3.19 -5.47 -3.43
C ARG A 234 3.23 -5.32 -4.96
N PHE A 235 3.67 -4.16 -5.43
CA PHE A 235 3.76 -3.81 -6.86
C PHE A 235 5.11 -4.15 -7.49
N SER A 236 5.97 -4.90 -6.80
CA SER A 236 7.19 -5.44 -7.41
C SER A 236 6.85 -6.50 -8.47
N LEU A 237 7.76 -6.75 -9.39
CA LEU A 237 7.57 -7.78 -10.42
C LEU A 237 7.25 -9.15 -9.82
N SER A 238 7.96 -9.56 -8.75
CA SER A 238 7.71 -10.80 -8.03
C SER A 238 6.35 -10.80 -7.34
N GLY A 239 5.93 -9.67 -6.76
CA GLY A 239 4.60 -9.48 -6.18
C GLY A 239 3.51 -9.67 -7.21
N LEU A 240 3.60 -9.00 -8.35
CA LEU A 240 2.61 -9.11 -9.44
C LEU A 240 2.55 -10.53 -10.05
N ILE A 241 3.68 -11.22 -10.21
CA ILE A 241 3.70 -12.63 -10.65
C ILE A 241 2.95 -13.52 -9.65
N SER A 242 3.14 -13.29 -8.33
CA SER A 242 2.39 -14.00 -7.29
C SER A 242 0.88 -13.74 -7.37
N VAL A 243 0.49 -12.50 -7.71
CA VAL A 243 -0.93 -12.14 -7.93
C VAL A 243 -1.51 -12.92 -9.10
N ILE A 244 -0.78 -13.04 -10.24
CA ILE A 244 -1.20 -13.81 -11.41
C ILE A 244 -1.51 -15.27 -11.02
N GLY A 245 -0.62 -15.89 -10.22
CA GLY A 245 -0.81 -17.28 -9.76
C GLY A 245 -2.01 -17.48 -8.81
N LYS A 246 -2.51 -16.43 -8.20
CA LYS A 246 -3.62 -16.45 -7.22
C LYS A 246 -4.89 -15.76 -7.71
N PHE A 247 -4.95 -15.36 -8.97
CA PHE A 247 -5.99 -14.48 -9.51
C PHE A 247 -7.42 -14.98 -9.22
N GLY A 248 -7.67 -16.28 -9.35
CA GLY A 248 -8.99 -16.88 -9.08
C GLY A 248 -9.34 -17.10 -7.60
N LYS A 249 -8.41 -16.79 -6.66
CA LYS A 249 -8.59 -17.02 -5.21
C LYS A 249 -8.69 -15.70 -4.41
N ARG A 250 -8.68 -14.55 -5.08
CA ARG A 250 -8.72 -13.24 -4.42
C ARG A 250 -10.17 -12.81 -4.22
N VAL A 251 -10.61 -12.81 -2.98
CA VAL A 251 -11.96 -12.41 -2.56
C VAL A 251 -11.88 -11.21 -1.62
N MET A 252 -12.96 -10.44 -1.54
CA MET A 252 -13.07 -9.28 -0.65
C MET A 252 -13.22 -9.66 0.82
N THR A 253 -13.62 -10.90 1.09
CA THR A 253 -13.82 -11.42 2.45
C THR A 253 -13.12 -12.77 2.55
N THR A 254 -12.31 -12.96 3.60
CA THR A 254 -11.61 -14.23 3.83
C THR A 254 -11.77 -14.60 5.30
N ASN A 255 -12.31 -15.77 5.60
CA ASN A 255 -12.46 -16.29 6.97
C ASN A 255 -13.12 -15.30 7.94
N GLY A 256 -14.18 -14.59 7.51
CA GLY A 256 -14.87 -13.60 8.33
C GLY A 256 -14.16 -12.25 8.45
N VAL A 257 -13.03 -12.07 7.78
CA VAL A 257 -12.33 -10.79 7.68
C VAL A 257 -12.92 -9.97 6.55
N ILE A 258 -13.45 -8.80 6.84
CA ILE A 258 -13.89 -7.81 5.85
C ILE A 258 -12.76 -6.81 5.67
N TYR A 259 -12.17 -6.81 4.46
CA TYR A 259 -11.09 -5.87 4.18
C TYR A 259 -11.61 -4.44 4.05
N PRO A 260 -10.95 -3.45 4.67
CA PRO A 260 -11.27 -2.06 4.47
C PRO A 260 -11.22 -1.64 3.00
N TYR A 261 -11.91 -0.56 2.63
CA TYR A 261 -12.00 -0.12 1.23
C TYR A 261 -10.63 0.15 0.61
N TRP A 262 -9.68 0.69 1.37
CA TRP A 262 -8.31 0.96 0.88
C TRP A 262 -7.52 -0.32 0.56
N GLU A 263 -7.69 -1.39 1.34
CA GLU A 263 -7.08 -2.68 1.03
C GLU A 263 -7.74 -3.30 -0.21
N ASN A 264 -9.06 -3.19 -0.35
CA ASN A 264 -9.76 -3.65 -1.54
C ASN A 264 -9.34 -2.85 -2.78
N ALA A 265 -9.17 -1.52 -2.66
CA ALA A 265 -8.63 -0.67 -3.73
C ALA A 265 -7.20 -1.09 -4.12
N ALA A 266 -6.33 -1.32 -3.14
CA ALA A 266 -4.97 -1.79 -3.38
C ALA A 266 -4.95 -3.16 -4.09
N ARG A 267 -5.81 -4.10 -3.70
CA ARG A 267 -5.98 -5.41 -4.35
C ARG A 267 -6.48 -5.29 -5.78
N MET A 268 -7.39 -4.36 -6.04
CA MET A 268 -7.84 -4.06 -7.40
C MET A 268 -6.70 -3.49 -8.24
N ALA A 269 -5.97 -2.50 -7.72
CA ALA A 269 -4.82 -1.92 -8.40
C ALA A 269 -3.74 -2.98 -8.73
N GLU A 270 -3.44 -3.90 -7.80
CA GLU A 270 -2.57 -5.06 -8.06
C GLU A 270 -3.10 -5.95 -9.20
N SER A 271 -4.40 -6.21 -9.23
CA SER A 271 -5.01 -7.05 -10.24
C SER A 271 -4.93 -6.41 -11.63
N TYR A 272 -5.15 -5.09 -11.72
CA TYR A 272 -4.96 -4.34 -12.98
C TYR A 272 -3.50 -4.29 -13.40
N ALA A 273 -2.57 -4.05 -12.47
CA ALA A 273 -1.14 -4.04 -12.75
C ALA A 273 -0.67 -5.42 -13.25
N ALA A 274 -1.15 -6.50 -12.63
CA ALA A 274 -0.88 -7.87 -13.06
C ALA A 274 -1.43 -8.17 -14.47
N LEU A 275 -2.65 -7.71 -14.77
CA LEU A 275 -3.23 -7.82 -16.12
C LEU A 275 -2.41 -7.04 -17.15
N LEU A 276 -2.02 -5.80 -16.84
CA LEU A 276 -1.17 -4.98 -17.70
C LEU A 276 0.20 -5.64 -17.92
N LEU A 277 0.76 -6.29 -16.91
CA LEU A 277 2.01 -7.06 -17.04
C LEU A 277 1.86 -8.22 -18.03
N ILE A 278 0.75 -8.97 -17.96
CA ILE A 278 0.45 -10.06 -18.91
C ILE A 278 0.32 -9.51 -20.33
N LEU A 279 -0.50 -8.47 -20.52
CA LEU A 279 -0.71 -7.85 -21.82
C LEU A 279 0.58 -7.25 -22.38
N GLY A 280 1.34 -6.53 -21.56
CA GLY A 280 2.63 -5.95 -21.95
C GLY A 280 3.64 -7.01 -22.37
N THR A 281 3.69 -8.14 -21.65
CA THR A 281 4.54 -9.28 -22.02
C THR A 281 4.09 -9.89 -23.36
N LEU A 282 2.79 -10.10 -23.56
CA LEU A 282 2.23 -10.70 -24.78
C LEU A 282 2.50 -9.80 -26.00
N PHE A 283 2.23 -8.50 -25.90
CA PHE A 283 2.46 -7.56 -26.98
C PHE A 283 3.95 -7.26 -27.20
N GLY A 284 4.79 -7.32 -26.18
CA GLY A 284 6.23 -7.12 -26.25
C GLY A 284 6.98 -8.30 -26.84
N LEU A 285 6.48 -9.52 -26.70
CA LEU A 285 7.12 -10.73 -27.23
C LEU A 285 7.24 -10.69 -28.77
N MET A 286 6.22 -10.24 -29.48
CA MET A 286 6.22 -10.24 -30.94
C MET A 286 7.31 -9.35 -31.55
N PRO A 287 7.44 -8.06 -31.18
CA PRO A 287 8.54 -7.23 -31.66
C PRO A 287 9.92 -7.71 -31.19
N ALA A 288 10.03 -8.28 -29.98
CA ALA A 288 11.28 -8.83 -29.48
C ALA A 288 11.77 -10.01 -30.34
N VAL A 289 10.87 -10.93 -30.70
CA VAL A 289 11.17 -12.04 -31.60
C VAL A 289 11.57 -11.54 -32.99
N CYS A 290 10.83 -10.58 -33.54
CA CYS A 290 11.19 -9.98 -34.83
C CYS A 290 12.56 -9.32 -34.81
N LEU A 291 12.87 -8.54 -33.76
CA LEU A 291 14.15 -7.89 -33.57
C LEU A 291 15.30 -8.93 -33.46
N THR A 292 15.09 -9.99 -32.70
CA THR A 292 16.06 -11.08 -32.56
C THR A 292 16.36 -11.73 -33.91
N ILE A 293 15.33 -12.03 -34.71
CA ILE A 293 15.50 -12.61 -36.05
C ILE A 293 16.30 -11.68 -36.96
N VAL A 294 16.00 -10.37 -36.93
CA VAL A 294 16.74 -9.37 -37.72
C VAL A 294 18.21 -9.31 -37.27
N LEU A 295 18.48 -9.23 -35.97
CA LEU A 295 19.83 -9.21 -35.42
C LEU A 295 20.62 -10.45 -35.82
N VAL A 296 20.03 -11.65 -35.70
CA VAL A 296 20.67 -12.90 -36.11
C VAL A 296 21.00 -12.88 -37.59
N LYS A 297 20.04 -12.44 -38.47
CA LYS A 297 20.30 -12.33 -39.91
C LYS A 297 21.44 -11.36 -40.24
N LEU A 298 21.49 -10.21 -39.56
CA LEU A 298 22.57 -9.23 -39.74
C LEU A 298 23.92 -9.82 -39.32
N THR A 299 23.99 -10.45 -38.16
CA THR A 299 25.20 -11.08 -37.63
C THR A 299 25.72 -12.17 -38.58
N VAL A 300 24.83 -13.06 -39.04
CA VAL A 300 25.19 -14.12 -40.01
C VAL A 300 25.69 -13.51 -41.33
N ARG A 301 25.07 -12.41 -41.80
CA ARG A 301 25.51 -11.72 -43.00
C ARG A 301 26.92 -11.14 -42.85
N GLU A 302 27.22 -10.51 -41.70
CA GLU A 302 28.55 -9.95 -41.45
C GLU A 302 29.61 -11.06 -41.29
N ILE A 303 29.28 -12.16 -40.64
CA ILE A 303 30.19 -13.33 -40.54
C ILE A 303 30.48 -13.89 -41.93
N LYS A 304 29.48 -14.09 -42.79
CA LYS A 304 29.66 -14.56 -44.15
C LYS A 304 30.51 -13.58 -44.98
N ARG A 305 30.28 -12.26 -44.88
CA ARG A 305 31.09 -11.25 -45.54
C ARG A 305 32.54 -11.30 -45.09
N GLY A 306 32.80 -11.44 -43.78
CA GLY A 306 34.14 -11.60 -43.22
C GLY A 306 34.83 -12.85 -43.76
N TYR A 307 34.11 -13.98 -43.81
CA TYR A 307 34.60 -15.24 -44.34
C TYR A 307 35.01 -15.12 -45.83
N TYR A 308 34.13 -14.55 -46.70
CA TYR A 308 34.45 -14.35 -48.09
C TYR A 308 35.64 -13.41 -48.32
N LYS A 309 35.75 -12.31 -47.56
CA LYS A 309 36.92 -11.43 -47.61
C LYS A 309 38.22 -12.14 -47.20
N ALA A 310 38.18 -12.96 -46.14
CA ALA A 310 39.34 -13.73 -45.69
C ALA A 310 39.75 -14.81 -46.72
N ALA A 311 38.75 -15.49 -47.34
CA ALA A 311 39.00 -16.50 -48.39
C ALA A 311 39.69 -15.88 -49.62
N HIS A 312 39.16 -14.76 -50.11
CA HIS A 312 39.79 -14.04 -51.24
C HIS A 312 41.20 -13.52 -50.90
N ALA A 313 41.41 -12.99 -49.72
CA ALA A 313 42.73 -12.55 -49.26
C ALA A 313 43.75 -13.70 -49.19
N ILE A 314 43.31 -14.91 -48.89
CA ILE A 314 44.16 -16.12 -48.88
C ILE A 314 44.45 -16.55 -50.35
N GLU A 315 43.47 -16.56 -51.24
CA GLU A 315 43.65 -16.84 -52.67
C GLU A 315 44.65 -15.90 -53.31
N ASP A 316 44.49 -14.59 -53.11
CA ASP A 316 45.41 -13.55 -53.63
C ASP A 316 46.85 -13.77 -53.12
N ARG A 317 47.04 -14.12 -51.86
CA ARG A 317 48.39 -14.43 -51.32
C ARG A 317 48.97 -15.70 -51.90
N VAL A 318 48.15 -16.70 -52.14
CA VAL A 318 48.60 -17.96 -52.76
C VAL A 318 48.99 -17.69 -54.23
N GLU A 319 48.25 -16.90 -54.97
CA GLU A 319 48.58 -16.52 -56.34
C GLU A 319 49.87 -15.65 -56.41
N GLU A 320 50.00 -14.68 -55.51
CA GLU A 320 51.19 -13.85 -55.40
C GLU A 320 52.45 -14.68 -55.11
N ASN A 321 52.35 -15.64 -54.21
CA ASN A 321 53.47 -16.58 -53.93
C ASN A 321 53.79 -17.47 -55.15
N LYS A 322 52.78 -17.96 -55.86
CA LYS A 322 53.05 -18.73 -57.08
C LYS A 322 53.75 -17.87 -58.15
N ARG A 323 53.33 -16.62 -58.35
CA ARG A 323 54.01 -15.69 -59.28
C ARG A 323 55.42 -15.43 -58.91
N LYS A 324 55.74 -15.21 -57.63
CA LYS A 324 57.12 -15.03 -57.10
C LYS A 324 58.00 -16.28 -57.35
N HIS A 325 57.45 -17.47 -57.19
CA HIS A 325 58.13 -18.72 -57.47
C HIS A 325 58.41 -18.92 -58.98
N TYR A 326 57.47 -18.51 -59.85
CA TYR A 326 57.71 -18.58 -61.33
C TYR A 326 58.75 -17.58 -61.81
N VAL A 327 58.84 -16.41 -61.19
CA VAL A 327 59.85 -15.37 -61.57
C VAL A 327 61.23 -15.68 -61.01
N SER A 328 61.34 -16.39 -59.87
CA SER A 328 62.66 -16.75 -59.29
C SER A 328 63.22 -18.08 -59.78
N GLY A 329 62.51 -18.90 -60.51
CA GLY A 329 62.94 -20.16 -61.09
C GLY A 329 63.36 -20.14 -62.57
N GLY A 330 63.44 -18.94 -63.14
CA GLY A 330 63.78 -18.74 -64.54
C GLY A 330 65.12 -18.00 -64.73
N ILE A 331 66.20 -18.46 -64.03
CA ILE A 331 67.60 -18.12 -64.35
C ILE A 331 68.38 -19.42 -64.43
#